data_221d35240cf87e637f2b4757c5673a07
#
_entry.id   221d35240cf87e637f2b4757c5673a07
#
_cell.length_a   1.000
_cell.length_b   1.000
_cell.length_c   1.000
_cell.angle_alpha   90.00
_cell.angle_beta   90.00
_cell.angle_gamma   90.00
#
_symmetry.space_group_name_H-M   'P 1'
#
loop_
_entity.id
_entity.type
_entity.pdbx_description
1 polymer ?
#
loop_
_entity_poly.entity_id
_entity_poly.type
_entity_poly.pdbx_seq_one_letter_code
_entity_poly.pdbx_strand_id
1 'polypeptide(L)'
;MIIEASPLQKIAPTVKFGEGVKVYDFVNLYGCEIGDHSKIGTFVEIQKGAKIGKNCKISSHTFICEGVTIEDDVFIGHNVTFINDMYPRSTVEGGGLQTEADWACIPTLIRKGASVGSSTTILAGVTVGEKAIVGAGSVLTKDVPPGTIVAGNPAKVLRKITEEKKK
;
A
#
# COMPACT_ATOMS: atom_id res chain seq x y z
N MET A 1 16.01 -5.40 13.20
CA MET A 1 17.14 -5.99 12.42
C MET A 1 17.64 -4.92 11.48
N ILE A 2 18.96 -4.76 11.32
CA ILE A 2 19.55 -3.89 10.29
C ILE A 2 19.73 -4.77 9.05
N ILE A 3 19.07 -4.44 7.95
CA ILE A 3 19.33 -5.06 6.66
C ILE A 3 20.54 -4.32 6.07
N GLU A 4 21.60 -5.04 5.74
CA GLU A 4 22.72 -4.47 5.01
C GLU A 4 22.24 -4.16 3.58
N ALA A 5 22.03 -2.88 3.32
CA ALA A 5 21.48 -2.42 2.04
C ALA A 5 22.53 -2.56 0.92
N SER A 6 22.10 -3.05 -0.23
CA SER A 6 22.93 -3.01 -1.44
C SER A 6 23.09 -1.55 -1.91
N PRO A 7 24.14 -1.24 -2.70
CA PRO A 7 24.33 0.11 -3.24
C PRO A 7 23.19 0.58 -4.17
N LEU A 8 22.31 -0.34 -4.58
CA LEU A 8 21.14 -0.06 -5.41
C LEU A 8 19.85 0.14 -4.60
N GLN A 9 19.93 0.12 -3.28
CA GLN A 9 18.79 0.29 -2.38
C GLN A 9 18.93 1.60 -1.60
N LYS A 10 17.93 2.47 -1.64
CA LYS A 10 17.87 3.64 -0.78
C LYS A 10 16.99 3.34 0.43
N ILE A 11 17.61 2.98 1.53
CA ILE A 11 16.94 2.64 2.78
C ILE A 11 17.44 3.58 3.89
N ALA A 12 16.54 4.41 4.41
CA ALA A 12 16.88 5.32 5.50
C ALA A 12 17.07 4.55 6.82
N PRO A 13 17.97 4.99 7.72
CA PRO A 13 18.18 4.35 9.03
C PRO A 13 16.93 4.32 9.93
N THR A 14 15.93 5.10 9.61
CA THR A 14 14.65 5.18 10.33
C THR A 14 13.67 4.05 9.99
N VAL A 15 13.97 3.22 9.00
CA VAL A 15 13.12 2.06 8.64
C VAL A 15 13.26 0.96 9.68
N LYS A 16 12.14 0.43 10.14
CA LYS A 16 12.11 -0.71 11.07
C LYS A 16 11.74 -1.98 10.32
N PHE A 17 12.60 -2.99 10.41
CA PHE A 17 12.37 -4.30 9.81
C PHE A 17 12.12 -5.38 10.85
N GLY A 18 11.14 -6.23 10.58
CA GLY A 18 10.96 -7.50 11.26
C GLY A 18 11.99 -8.55 10.82
N GLU A 19 11.80 -9.78 11.32
CA GLU A 19 12.66 -10.91 10.98
C GLU A 19 12.40 -11.41 9.55
N GLY A 20 13.47 -11.77 8.83
CA GLY A 20 13.37 -12.44 7.52
C GLY A 20 12.76 -11.59 6.40
N VAL A 21 12.68 -10.28 6.56
CA VAL A 21 12.21 -9.36 5.50
C VAL A 21 13.18 -9.42 4.31
N LYS A 22 12.61 -9.50 3.10
CA LYS A 22 13.39 -9.46 1.85
C LYS A 22 13.08 -8.20 1.07
N VAL A 23 14.10 -7.41 0.76
CA VAL A 23 13.99 -6.17 -0.02
C VAL A 23 14.79 -6.33 -1.30
N TYR A 24 14.15 -6.08 -2.44
CA TYR A 24 14.81 -6.10 -3.74
C TYR A 24 15.42 -4.73 -4.09
N ASP A 25 16.16 -4.64 -5.18
CA ASP A 25 16.88 -3.43 -5.56
C ASP A 25 15.97 -2.29 -6.07
N PHE A 26 16.53 -1.09 -6.16
CA PHE A 26 15.92 0.14 -6.64
C PHE A 26 14.69 0.59 -5.81
N VAL A 27 14.70 0.31 -4.52
CA VAL A 27 13.66 0.77 -3.59
C VAL A 27 14.03 2.14 -2.99
N ASN A 28 13.01 2.88 -2.51
CA ASN A 28 13.14 4.07 -1.68
C ASN A 28 12.29 3.91 -0.43
N LEU A 29 12.92 3.57 0.70
CA LEU A 29 12.22 3.29 1.98
C LEU A 29 12.69 4.27 3.04
N TYR A 30 11.74 4.94 3.72
CA TYR A 30 12.08 5.86 4.80
C TYR A 30 10.97 5.97 5.85
N GLY A 31 11.33 5.90 7.14
CA GLY A 31 10.44 6.11 8.28
C GLY A 31 9.23 5.15 8.37
N CYS A 32 9.28 4.02 7.68
CA CYS A 32 8.23 3.01 7.66
C CYS A 32 8.56 1.81 8.54
N GLU A 33 7.56 0.96 8.80
CA GLU A 33 7.69 -0.30 9.52
C GLU A 33 7.28 -1.46 8.62
N ILE A 34 8.10 -2.52 8.58
CA ILE A 34 7.85 -3.70 7.73
C ILE A 34 7.96 -4.95 8.60
N GLY A 35 6.86 -5.69 8.74
CA GLY A 35 6.74 -6.88 9.57
C GLY A 35 7.43 -8.12 9.01
N ASP A 36 7.55 -9.13 9.87
CA ASP A 36 8.32 -10.35 9.63
C ASP A 36 7.96 -11.04 8.31
N HIS A 37 8.97 -11.58 7.64
CA HIS A 37 8.87 -12.42 6.43
C HIS A 37 8.22 -11.75 5.22
N SER A 38 7.99 -10.43 5.27
CA SER A 38 7.43 -9.67 4.15
C SER A 38 8.46 -9.46 3.04
N LYS A 39 7.97 -9.32 1.80
CA LYS A 39 8.79 -9.13 0.60
C LYS A 39 8.44 -7.83 -0.07
N ILE A 40 9.46 -6.99 -0.32
CA ILE A 40 9.34 -5.69 -0.99
C ILE A 40 10.00 -5.79 -2.34
N GLY A 41 9.21 -5.66 -3.40
CA GLY A 41 9.65 -5.76 -4.79
C GLY A 41 10.51 -4.58 -5.24
N THR A 42 11.09 -4.70 -6.42
CA THR A 42 11.92 -3.64 -7.01
C THR A 42 11.10 -2.42 -7.40
N PHE A 43 11.70 -1.23 -7.38
CA PHE A 43 11.06 0.07 -7.64
C PHE A 43 9.88 0.40 -6.73
N VAL A 44 9.86 -0.15 -5.51
CA VAL A 44 8.85 0.20 -4.50
C VAL A 44 9.31 1.41 -3.71
N GLU A 45 8.39 2.35 -3.49
CA GLU A 45 8.56 3.42 -2.51
C GLU A 45 7.60 3.23 -1.34
N ILE A 46 8.12 3.34 -0.11
CA ILE A 46 7.32 3.32 1.13
C ILE A 46 7.74 4.50 2.00
N GLN A 47 6.80 5.39 2.27
CA GLN A 47 7.04 6.64 2.98
C GLN A 47 6.95 6.50 4.50
N LYS A 48 7.38 7.57 5.19
CA LYS A 48 7.31 7.69 6.65
C LYS A 48 5.90 7.40 7.17
N GLY A 49 5.80 6.76 8.32
CA GLY A 49 4.53 6.46 8.98
C GLY A 49 3.72 5.32 8.36
N ALA A 50 4.09 4.83 7.17
CA ALA A 50 3.44 3.65 6.61
C ALA A 50 3.83 2.37 7.37
N LYS A 51 2.86 1.44 7.52
CA LYS A 51 3.05 0.19 8.25
C LYS A 51 2.65 -1.00 7.39
N ILE A 52 3.56 -1.94 7.26
CA ILE A 52 3.35 -3.21 6.56
C ILE A 52 3.42 -4.34 7.58
N GLY A 53 2.39 -5.16 7.65
CA GLY A 53 2.31 -6.33 8.52
C GLY A 53 3.24 -7.47 8.11
N LYS A 54 3.03 -8.65 8.70
CA LYS A 54 3.81 -9.86 8.47
C LYS A 54 3.36 -10.60 7.22
N ASN A 55 4.27 -11.37 6.61
CA ASN A 55 3.99 -12.23 5.46
C ASN A 55 3.38 -11.47 4.26
N CYS A 56 3.57 -10.18 4.16
CA CYS A 56 3.06 -9.40 3.04
C CYS A 56 3.93 -9.54 1.81
N LYS A 57 3.31 -9.42 0.64
CA LYS A 57 4.02 -9.34 -0.63
C LYS A 57 3.65 -8.04 -1.33
N ILE A 58 4.59 -7.10 -1.37
CA ILE A 58 4.47 -5.84 -2.08
C ILE A 58 5.21 -5.99 -3.41
N SER A 59 4.48 -5.99 -4.51
CA SER A 59 5.06 -6.19 -5.85
C SER A 59 5.68 -4.90 -6.38
N SER A 60 6.45 -5.02 -7.45
CA SER A 60 7.25 -3.93 -8.02
C SER A 60 6.43 -2.72 -8.47
N HIS A 61 7.07 -1.54 -8.47
CA HIS A 61 6.50 -0.24 -8.88
C HIS A 61 5.31 0.24 -8.02
N THR A 62 5.16 -0.29 -6.82
CA THR A 62 4.09 0.13 -5.90
C THR A 62 4.55 1.35 -5.10
N PHE A 63 3.66 2.34 -5.00
CA PHE A 63 3.84 3.52 -4.17
C PHE A 63 2.93 3.44 -2.95
N ILE A 64 3.52 3.48 -1.75
CA ILE A 64 2.82 3.45 -0.46
C ILE A 64 3.15 4.73 0.29
N CYS A 65 2.19 5.64 0.32
CA CYS A 65 2.35 6.94 0.98
C CYS A 65 2.16 6.87 2.50
N GLU A 66 2.45 7.99 3.16
CA GLU A 66 2.18 8.19 4.59
C GLU A 66 0.70 7.90 4.93
N GLY A 67 0.45 7.35 6.12
CA GLY A 67 -0.90 7.04 6.61
C GLY A 67 -1.46 5.69 6.15
N VAL A 68 -0.75 4.95 5.30
CA VAL A 68 -1.18 3.62 4.87
C VAL A 68 -0.80 2.56 5.90
N THR A 69 -1.77 1.75 6.29
CA THR A 69 -1.56 0.54 7.08
C THR A 69 -1.99 -0.68 6.29
N ILE A 70 -1.09 -1.62 6.13
CA ILE A 70 -1.33 -2.93 5.49
C ILE A 70 -1.17 -3.99 6.59
N GLU A 71 -2.24 -4.69 6.92
CA GLU A 71 -2.21 -5.77 7.91
C GLU A 71 -1.49 -7.03 7.39
N ASP A 72 -1.47 -8.10 8.19
CA ASP A 72 -0.75 -9.33 7.86
C ASP A 72 -1.33 -10.08 6.64
N ASP A 73 -0.50 -10.90 6.00
CA ASP A 73 -0.89 -11.84 4.94
C ASP A 73 -1.48 -11.17 3.68
N VAL A 74 -1.17 -9.89 3.45
CA VAL A 74 -1.72 -9.10 2.33
C VAL A 74 -0.84 -9.24 1.08
N PHE A 75 -1.51 -9.35 -0.07
CA PHE A 75 -0.87 -9.26 -1.38
C PHE A 75 -1.19 -7.91 -2.03
N ILE A 76 -0.15 -7.18 -2.41
CA ILE A 76 -0.23 -5.97 -3.25
C ILE A 76 0.43 -6.25 -4.59
N GLY A 77 -0.35 -6.13 -5.66
CA GLY A 77 0.08 -6.35 -7.04
C GLY A 77 1.09 -5.29 -7.51
N HIS A 78 1.49 -5.40 -8.77
CA HIS A 78 2.44 -4.45 -9.38
C HIS A 78 1.77 -3.10 -9.64
N ASN A 79 2.54 -2.02 -9.54
CA ASN A 79 2.09 -0.67 -9.92
C ASN A 79 0.81 -0.23 -9.19
N VAL A 80 0.67 -0.60 -7.92
CA VAL A 80 -0.45 -0.12 -7.08
C VAL A 80 -0.07 1.24 -6.50
N THR A 81 -1.01 2.19 -6.53
CA THR A 81 -0.80 3.54 -6.03
C THR A 81 -1.80 3.86 -4.93
N PHE A 82 -1.28 4.24 -3.76
CA PHE A 82 -2.07 4.76 -2.65
C PHE A 82 -2.06 6.29 -2.68
N ILE A 83 -3.20 6.90 -2.34
CA ILE A 83 -3.40 8.34 -2.26
C ILE A 83 -3.78 8.68 -0.83
N ASN A 84 -3.20 9.74 -0.26
CA ASN A 84 -3.45 10.18 1.12
C ASN A 84 -3.95 11.63 1.23
N ASP A 85 -4.08 12.33 0.10
CA ASP A 85 -4.67 13.66 0.01
C ASP A 85 -5.85 13.64 -0.95
N MET A 86 -7.03 14.08 -0.48
CA MET A 86 -8.26 14.10 -1.28
C MET A 86 -8.34 15.30 -2.22
N TYR A 87 -7.62 16.36 -1.91
CA TYR A 87 -7.69 17.62 -2.65
C TYR A 87 -6.29 18.21 -2.89
N PRO A 88 -5.39 17.45 -3.55
CA PRO A 88 -3.99 17.85 -3.69
C PRO A 88 -3.86 19.19 -4.45
N ARG A 89 -3.01 20.05 -3.93
CA ARG A 89 -2.63 21.30 -4.54
C ARG A 89 -1.12 21.46 -4.45
N SER A 90 -0.52 22.08 -5.44
CA SER A 90 0.90 22.40 -5.41
C SER A 90 1.21 23.66 -4.61
N THR A 91 0.25 24.57 -4.51
CA THR A 91 0.44 25.87 -3.88
C THR A 91 -0.68 26.20 -2.90
N VAL A 92 -0.36 27.04 -1.91
CA VAL A 92 -1.34 27.65 -1.01
C VAL A 92 -2.04 28.85 -1.68
N GLU A 93 -3.14 29.32 -1.10
CA GLU A 93 -3.79 30.57 -1.52
C GLU A 93 -2.80 31.75 -1.36
N GLY A 94 -2.68 32.55 -2.40
CA GLY A 94 -1.69 33.64 -2.46
C GLY A 94 -0.33 33.28 -3.02
N GLY A 95 -0.08 32.01 -3.38
CA GLY A 95 1.16 31.51 -4.00
C GLY A 95 2.15 30.94 -2.99
N GLY A 96 3.15 30.23 -3.48
CA GLY A 96 4.10 29.46 -2.67
C GLY A 96 3.73 27.97 -2.62
N LEU A 97 4.73 27.10 -2.53
CA LEU A 97 4.52 25.65 -2.46
C LEU A 97 3.85 25.27 -1.13
N GLN A 98 2.91 24.34 -1.19
CA GLN A 98 2.36 23.70 0.01
C GLN A 98 3.46 22.97 0.80
N THR A 99 3.30 22.99 2.10
CA THR A 99 4.11 22.26 3.07
C THR A 99 3.29 21.16 3.76
N GLU A 100 3.92 20.37 4.63
CA GLU A 100 3.21 19.34 5.42
C GLU A 100 2.11 19.92 6.33
N ALA A 101 2.13 21.21 6.64
CA ALA A 101 1.13 21.87 7.48
C ALA A 101 -0.14 22.29 6.72
N ASP A 102 -0.11 22.26 5.39
CA ASP A 102 -1.15 22.83 4.54
C ASP A 102 -2.18 21.80 4.06
N TRP A 103 -2.00 20.52 4.40
CA TRP A 103 -2.91 19.45 4.04
C TRP A 103 -3.05 18.41 5.16
N ALA A 104 -4.06 17.57 5.09
CA ALA A 104 -4.33 16.55 6.08
C ALA A 104 -4.13 15.15 5.48
N CYS A 105 -3.23 14.36 6.06
CA CYS A 105 -3.07 12.95 5.72
C CYS A 105 -4.29 12.14 6.14
N ILE A 106 -4.98 11.53 5.19
CA ILE A 106 -6.14 10.68 5.45
C ILE A 106 -5.70 9.22 5.38
N PRO A 107 -5.78 8.45 6.50
CA PRO A 107 -5.27 7.10 6.57
C PRO A 107 -6.06 6.11 5.72
N THR A 108 -5.36 5.18 5.11
CA THR A 108 -5.92 4.06 4.32
C THR A 108 -5.56 2.75 4.97
N LEU A 109 -6.49 1.78 4.97
CA LEU A 109 -6.32 0.50 5.66
C LEU A 109 -6.59 -0.68 4.72
N ILE A 110 -5.61 -1.58 4.62
CA ILE A 110 -5.76 -2.87 3.96
C ILE A 110 -5.78 -3.97 5.01
N ARG A 111 -6.93 -4.60 5.17
CA ARG A 111 -7.16 -5.61 6.19
C ARG A 111 -6.51 -6.94 5.84
N LYS A 112 -6.31 -7.74 6.89
CA LYS A 112 -5.64 -9.05 6.85
C LYS A 112 -6.13 -9.93 5.70
N GLY A 113 -5.16 -10.53 4.99
CA GLY A 113 -5.41 -11.49 3.92
C GLY A 113 -6.04 -10.91 2.65
N ALA A 114 -6.20 -9.60 2.55
CA ALA A 114 -6.70 -8.97 1.33
C ALA A 114 -5.69 -9.09 0.17
N SER A 115 -6.21 -9.06 -1.05
CA SER A 115 -5.40 -9.06 -2.27
C SER A 115 -5.79 -7.90 -3.17
N VAL A 116 -4.81 -7.06 -3.51
CA VAL A 116 -5.00 -5.91 -4.40
C VAL A 116 -4.34 -6.21 -5.75
N GLY A 117 -5.12 -6.23 -6.81
CA GLY A 117 -4.65 -6.49 -8.17
C GLY A 117 -3.75 -5.38 -8.70
N SER A 118 -2.92 -5.73 -9.68
CA SER A 118 -1.95 -4.79 -10.30
C SER A 118 -2.63 -3.56 -10.91
N SER A 119 -1.91 -2.44 -10.90
CA SER A 119 -2.38 -1.15 -11.45
C SER A 119 -3.67 -0.62 -10.81
N THR A 120 -3.92 -0.98 -9.56
CA THR A 120 -5.03 -0.42 -8.77
C THR A 120 -4.64 0.93 -8.18
N THR A 121 -5.55 1.90 -8.23
CA THR A 121 -5.45 3.16 -7.49
C THR A 121 -6.41 3.13 -6.31
N ILE A 122 -5.91 3.46 -5.11
CA ILE A 122 -6.69 3.47 -3.86
C ILE A 122 -6.74 4.90 -3.33
N LEU A 123 -7.94 5.48 -3.27
CA LEU A 123 -8.11 6.83 -2.76
C LEU A 123 -7.94 6.87 -1.23
N ALA A 124 -7.62 8.05 -0.73
CA ALA A 124 -7.47 8.33 0.70
C ALA A 124 -8.73 7.93 1.49
N GLY A 125 -8.55 7.40 2.69
CA GLY A 125 -9.63 7.02 3.59
C GLY A 125 -10.29 5.67 3.30
N VAL A 126 -9.90 4.97 2.24
CA VAL A 126 -10.51 3.69 1.86
C VAL A 126 -10.02 2.56 2.78
N THR A 127 -10.96 1.74 3.24
CA THR A 127 -10.68 0.46 3.90
C THR A 127 -10.95 -0.70 2.95
N VAL A 128 -9.95 -1.54 2.68
CA VAL A 128 -10.14 -2.83 2.00
C VAL A 128 -10.36 -3.91 3.06
N GLY A 129 -11.54 -4.51 3.07
CA GLY A 129 -11.97 -5.48 4.07
C GLY A 129 -11.15 -6.78 4.06
N GLU A 130 -11.22 -7.50 5.18
CA GLU A 130 -10.50 -8.77 5.38
C GLU A 130 -10.78 -9.77 4.25
N LYS A 131 -9.72 -10.38 3.72
CA LYS A 131 -9.79 -11.36 2.62
C LYS A 131 -10.50 -10.88 1.35
N ALA A 132 -10.73 -9.58 1.19
CA ALA A 132 -11.30 -9.04 -0.05
C ALA A 132 -10.29 -9.16 -1.20
N ILE A 133 -10.80 -9.23 -2.41
CA ILE A 133 -10.00 -9.23 -3.64
C ILE A 133 -10.39 -8.03 -4.49
N VAL A 134 -9.39 -7.25 -4.85
CA VAL A 134 -9.53 -6.13 -5.78
C VAL A 134 -8.98 -6.54 -7.13
N GLY A 135 -9.81 -6.48 -8.17
CA GLY A 135 -9.40 -6.77 -9.55
C GLY A 135 -8.35 -5.78 -10.06
N ALA A 136 -7.46 -6.25 -10.91
CA ALA A 136 -6.43 -5.40 -11.53
C ALA A 136 -7.04 -4.22 -12.30
N GLY A 137 -6.34 -3.08 -12.33
CA GLY A 137 -6.76 -1.85 -13.01
C GLY A 137 -7.96 -1.14 -12.36
N SER A 138 -8.28 -1.46 -11.12
CA SER A 138 -9.42 -0.85 -10.41
C SER A 138 -9.07 0.52 -9.82
N VAL A 139 -10.09 1.36 -9.62
CA VAL A 139 -10.00 2.59 -8.84
C VAL A 139 -10.95 2.48 -7.64
N LEU A 140 -10.38 2.37 -6.44
CA LEU A 140 -11.14 2.29 -5.20
C LEU A 140 -11.48 3.69 -4.71
N THR A 141 -12.76 4.04 -4.75
CA THR A 141 -13.29 5.32 -4.28
C THR A 141 -14.13 5.17 -3.00
N LYS A 142 -14.35 3.95 -2.54
CA LYS A 142 -15.15 3.59 -1.36
C LYS A 142 -14.58 2.33 -0.72
N ASP A 143 -14.96 2.08 0.52
CA ASP A 143 -14.61 0.87 1.26
C ASP A 143 -15.03 -0.39 0.50
N VAL A 144 -14.17 -1.41 0.63
CA VAL A 144 -14.42 -2.75 0.08
C VAL A 144 -14.88 -3.67 1.21
N PRO A 145 -16.09 -4.25 1.12
CA PRO A 145 -16.57 -5.17 2.15
C PRO A 145 -15.68 -6.42 2.28
N PRO A 146 -15.53 -6.98 3.48
CA PRO A 146 -14.74 -8.19 3.67
C PRO A 146 -15.30 -9.36 2.88
N GLY A 147 -14.41 -10.25 2.42
CA GLY A 147 -14.77 -11.46 1.70
C GLY A 147 -15.49 -11.21 0.36
N THR A 148 -15.27 -10.07 -0.27
CA THR A 148 -15.85 -9.73 -1.57
C THR A 148 -14.80 -9.59 -2.66
N ILE A 149 -15.23 -9.73 -3.90
CA ILE A 149 -14.45 -9.35 -5.08
C ILE A 149 -15.04 -8.06 -5.64
N VAL A 150 -14.17 -7.06 -5.80
CA VAL A 150 -14.52 -5.77 -6.45
C VAL A 150 -13.65 -5.56 -7.67
N ALA A 151 -14.15 -4.86 -8.69
CA ALA A 151 -13.34 -4.43 -9.83
C ALA A 151 -13.96 -3.24 -10.55
N GLY A 152 -13.14 -2.58 -11.38
CA GLY A 152 -13.54 -1.50 -12.29
C GLY A 152 -13.13 -0.11 -11.85
N ASN A 153 -13.53 0.90 -12.64
CA ASN A 153 -13.29 2.32 -12.40
C ASN A 153 -14.61 3.12 -12.55
N PRO A 154 -15.22 3.62 -11.45
CA PRO A 154 -14.91 3.25 -10.06
C PRO A 154 -15.22 1.77 -9.78
N ALA A 155 -14.50 1.18 -8.84
CA ALA A 155 -14.68 -0.23 -8.48
C ALA A 155 -16.06 -0.48 -7.86
N LYS A 156 -16.66 -1.61 -8.23
CA LYS A 156 -17.96 -2.08 -7.72
C LYS A 156 -17.83 -3.52 -7.24
N VAL A 157 -18.65 -3.91 -6.27
CA VAL A 157 -18.74 -5.30 -5.81
C VAL A 157 -19.28 -6.16 -6.95
N LEU A 158 -18.52 -7.17 -7.34
CA LEU A 158 -18.91 -8.16 -8.33
C LEU A 158 -19.62 -9.35 -7.68
N ARG A 159 -19.04 -9.90 -6.61
CA ARG A 159 -19.60 -11.04 -5.87
C ARG A 159 -18.92 -11.23 -4.52
N LYS A 160 -19.52 -12.04 -3.66
CA LYS A 160 -18.84 -12.59 -2.48
C LYS A 160 -17.83 -13.67 -2.90
N ILE A 161 -16.77 -13.83 -2.14
CA ILE A 161 -15.87 -14.97 -2.26
C ILE A 161 -16.60 -16.16 -1.64
N THR A 162 -17.00 -17.12 -2.47
CA THR A 162 -17.44 -18.44 -2.00
C THR A 162 -16.20 -19.28 -1.81
N GLU A 163 -16.14 -20.14 -0.78
CA GLU A 163 -15.08 -21.12 -0.64
C GLU A 163 -15.07 -22.01 -1.89
N GLU A 164 -14.24 -21.70 -2.86
CA GLU A 164 -13.97 -22.59 -3.97
C GLU A 164 -13.21 -23.78 -3.38
N LYS A 165 -13.81 -24.97 -3.55
CA LYS A 165 -13.10 -26.22 -3.27
C LYS A 165 -11.77 -26.14 -4.02
N LYS A 166 -10.66 -26.16 -3.27
CA LYS A 166 -9.32 -26.32 -3.86
C LYS A 166 -9.37 -27.55 -4.77
N LYS A 167 -9.25 -27.33 -6.08
CA LYS A 167 -8.96 -28.39 -7.03
C LYS A 167 -7.50 -28.77 -6.95
#